data_1b180f43be1d5a72f7460cec4b5b57d4
#
_entry.id   1b180f43be1d5a72f7460cec4b5b57d4
#
_cell.length_a   1.000
_cell.length_b   1.000
_cell.length_c   1.000
_cell.angle_alpha   90.00
_cell.angle_beta   90.00
_cell.angle_gamma   90.00
#
_symmetry.space_group_name_H-M   'P 1'
#
loop_
_entity.id
_entity.type
_entity.pdbx_description
1 polymer ?
#
loop_
_entity_poly.entity_id
_entity_poly.type
_entity_poly.pdbx_seq_one_letter_code
_entity_poly.pdbx_strand_id
1 'polypeptide(L)'
;MGYETLLYYGTAGDTAATQITNAIDVDYNLDPERGETTVRGDGTSPPVVTSRVTALKPTVTFKMINRPTDTALVALLAAAKTGAPVAIRTKHAPGADGKGFDGDMTFSVKQSAPLKGEAVFEFTGEATEEAGRAPQLWV
;
A
#
# COMPACT_ATOMS: atom_id res chain seq x y z
N MET A 1 -4.04 -18.45 -15.75
CA MET A 1 -3.33 -17.19 -15.66
C MET A 1 -3.79 -16.44 -14.44
N GLY A 2 -2.87 -16.07 -13.57
CA GLY A 2 -3.18 -15.20 -12.46
C GLY A 2 -3.29 -13.75 -12.91
N TYR A 3 -4.12 -12.98 -12.24
CA TYR A 3 -4.17 -11.54 -12.45
C TYR A 3 -3.11 -10.89 -11.57
N GLU A 4 -2.33 -10.02 -12.17
CA GLU A 4 -1.39 -9.19 -11.41
C GLU A 4 -2.15 -8.04 -10.76
N THR A 5 -1.71 -7.62 -9.59
CA THR A 5 -2.25 -6.44 -8.95
C THR A 5 -1.86 -5.20 -9.76
N LEU A 6 -2.85 -4.46 -10.21
CA LEU A 6 -2.63 -3.22 -10.94
C LEU A 6 -2.48 -2.07 -9.94
N LEU A 7 -1.59 -1.14 -10.27
CA LEU A 7 -1.29 0.00 -9.42
C LEU A 7 -1.50 1.31 -10.19
N TYR A 8 -2.16 2.25 -9.53
CA TYR A 8 -2.43 3.58 -10.08
C TYR A 8 -1.95 4.64 -9.10
N TYR A 9 -1.57 5.79 -9.62
CA TYR A 9 -1.19 6.94 -8.81
C TYR A 9 -1.91 8.21 -9.26
N GLY A 10 -1.93 9.23 -8.43
CA GLY A 10 -2.55 10.49 -8.76
C GLY A 10 -2.33 11.55 -7.69
N THR A 11 -3.04 12.65 -7.82
CA THR A 11 -2.97 13.76 -6.87
C THR A 11 -3.64 13.38 -5.55
N ALA A 12 -2.98 13.66 -4.43
CA ALA A 12 -3.53 13.40 -3.11
C ALA A 12 -4.89 14.09 -2.93
N GLY A 13 -5.82 13.38 -2.33
CA GLY A 13 -7.20 13.83 -2.16
C GLY A 13 -8.16 13.37 -3.26
N ASP A 14 -7.64 12.97 -4.40
CA ASP A 14 -8.44 12.48 -5.54
C ASP A 14 -8.17 11.00 -5.79
N THR A 15 -9.12 10.33 -6.44
CA THR A 15 -8.92 8.94 -6.83
C THR A 15 -7.81 8.84 -7.88
N ALA A 16 -6.85 7.95 -7.65
CA ALA A 16 -5.74 7.73 -8.56
C ALA A 16 -6.24 7.15 -9.88
N ALA A 17 -5.86 7.75 -10.99
CA ALA A 17 -6.35 7.39 -12.32
C ALA A 17 -5.25 6.98 -13.30
N THR A 18 -3.99 7.27 -13.02
CA THR A 18 -2.87 7.00 -13.93
C THR A 18 -2.20 5.69 -13.55
N GLN A 19 -2.23 4.71 -14.44
CA GLN A 19 -1.62 3.41 -14.18
C GLN A 19 -0.11 3.50 -14.17
N ILE A 20 0.51 2.84 -13.19
CA ILE A 20 1.95 2.67 -13.11
C ILE A 20 2.31 1.38 -13.83
N THR A 21 2.89 1.49 -15.02
CA THR A 21 3.23 0.32 -15.84
C THR A 21 4.59 -0.28 -15.51
N ASN A 22 5.45 0.46 -14.83
CA ASN A 22 6.80 0.05 -14.47
C ASN A 22 6.88 -0.63 -13.10
N ALA A 23 5.75 -0.82 -12.43
CA ALA A 23 5.72 -1.46 -11.12
C ALA A 23 5.77 -2.98 -11.26
N ILE A 24 6.62 -3.62 -10.46
CA ILE A 24 6.73 -5.07 -10.36
C ILE A 24 6.60 -5.48 -8.90
N ASP A 25 6.22 -6.74 -8.67
CA ASP A 25 6.04 -7.30 -7.32
C ASP A 25 5.13 -6.44 -6.44
N VAL A 26 3.98 -6.04 -6.98
CA VAL A 26 3.01 -5.21 -6.25
C VAL A 26 2.27 -6.06 -5.23
N ASP A 27 2.41 -5.69 -3.96
CA ASP A 27 1.71 -6.34 -2.85
C ASP A 27 0.88 -5.33 -2.08
N TYR A 28 -0.36 -5.68 -1.82
CA TYR A 28 -1.25 -4.91 -0.95
C TYR A 28 -1.56 -5.75 0.28
N ASN A 29 -1.18 -5.23 1.44
CA ASN A 29 -1.35 -5.91 2.72
C ASN A 29 -2.26 -5.11 3.64
N LEU A 30 -3.15 -5.83 4.34
CA LEU A 30 -3.94 -5.28 5.41
C LEU A 30 -3.48 -5.93 6.70
N ASP A 31 -2.72 -5.18 7.50
CA ASP A 31 -2.21 -5.69 8.76
C ASP A 31 -3.12 -5.25 9.90
N PRO A 32 -3.78 -6.18 10.60
CA PRO A 32 -4.60 -5.81 11.72
C PRO A 32 -3.76 -5.51 12.95
N GLU A 33 -4.11 -4.44 13.64
CA GLU A 33 -3.64 -4.18 15.00
C GLU A 33 -4.63 -4.86 15.95
N ARG A 34 -4.12 -5.59 16.92
CA ARG A 34 -4.95 -6.37 17.82
C ARG A 34 -4.75 -5.96 19.26
N GLY A 35 -5.89 -5.83 19.96
CA GLY A 35 -5.88 -5.72 21.41
C GLY A 35 -6.20 -7.06 22.03
N GLU A 36 -5.60 -7.35 23.16
CA GLU A 36 -5.85 -8.59 23.88
C GLU A 36 -6.96 -8.39 24.93
N THR A 37 -7.85 -9.36 25.04
CA THR A 37 -8.83 -9.41 26.10
C THR A 37 -8.77 -10.78 26.76
N THR A 38 -8.93 -10.80 28.08
CA THR A 38 -8.94 -12.05 28.83
C THR A 38 -10.37 -12.36 29.24
N VAL A 39 -10.85 -13.52 28.81
CA VAL A 39 -12.18 -14.01 29.19
C VAL A 39 -12.01 -15.01 30.32
N ARG A 40 -12.75 -14.80 31.40
CA ARG A 40 -12.74 -15.74 32.52
C ARG A 40 -13.34 -17.07 32.10
N GLY A 41 -12.69 -18.14 32.53
CA GLY A 41 -13.27 -19.47 32.41
C GLY A 41 -14.47 -19.66 33.34
N ASP A 42 -15.09 -20.80 33.21
CA ASP A 42 -16.32 -21.16 33.97
C ASP A 42 -16.07 -21.62 35.42
N GLY A 43 -14.87 -21.38 35.95
CA GLY A 43 -14.47 -21.81 37.28
C GLY A 43 -13.69 -23.12 37.31
N THR A 44 -13.79 -23.92 36.29
CA THR A 44 -13.03 -25.18 36.14
C THR A 44 -11.94 -25.11 35.08
N SER A 45 -12.04 -24.14 34.16
CA SER A 45 -11.08 -23.95 33.09
C SER A 45 -10.21 -22.72 33.35
N PRO A 46 -8.94 -22.71 32.89
CA PRO A 46 -8.15 -21.50 32.96
C PRO A 46 -8.73 -20.38 32.09
N PRO A 47 -8.44 -19.11 32.42
CA PRO A 47 -8.87 -18.00 31.58
C PRO A 47 -8.36 -18.11 30.16
N VAL A 48 -9.15 -17.71 29.18
CA VAL A 48 -8.79 -17.73 27.78
C VAL A 48 -8.46 -16.31 27.34
N VAL A 49 -7.30 -16.14 26.73
CA VAL A 49 -6.89 -14.88 26.12
C VAL A 49 -7.42 -14.84 24.69
N THR A 50 -8.23 -13.85 24.38
CA THR A 50 -8.72 -13.63 23.02
C THR A 50 -8.19 -12.32 22.49
N SER A 51 -8.09 -12.22 21.18
CA SER A 51 -7.65 -11.00 20.51
C SER A 51 -8.79 -10.41 19.71
N ARG A 52 -8.77 -9.10 19.58
CA ARG A 52 -9.76 -8.35 18.85
C ARG A 52 -9.06 -7.35 17.95
N VAL A 53 -9.51 -7.23 16.72
CA VAL A 53 -8.94 -6.27 15.78
C VAL A 53 -9.42 -4.87 16.17
N THR A 54 -8.47 -4.00 16.53
CA THR A 54 -8.73 -2.62 16.92
C THR A 54 -8.56 -1.63 15.79
N ALA A 55 -7.68 -1.96 14.82
CA ALA A 55 -7.42 -1.11 13.67
C ALA A 55 -6.88 -1.94 12.52
N LEU A 56 -7.00 -1.44 11.30
CA LEU A 56 -6.39 -2.03 10.13
C LEU A 56 -5.36 -1.06 9.58
N LYS A 57 -4.18 -1.58 9.25
CA LYS A 57 -3.09 -0.79 8.67
C LYS A 57 -2.84 -1.26 7.23
N PRO A 58 -3.36 -0.53 6.23
CA PRO A 58 -3.09 -0.87 4.84
C PRO A 58 -1.68 -0.43 4.44
N THR A 59 -0.96 -1.33 3.77
CA THR A 59 0.36 -1.05 3.21
C THR A 59 0.43 -1.56 1.80
N VAL A 60 1.17 -0.85 0.95
CA VAL A 60 1.43 -1.26 -0.43
C VAL A 60 2.94 -1.26 -0.63
N THR A 61 3.46 -2.37 -1.15
CA THR A 61 4.86 -2.47 -1.50
C THR A 61 4.98 -2.81 -2.97
N PHE A 62 5.94 -2.21 -3.65
CA PHE A 62 6.22 -2.52 -5.05
C PHE A 62 7.64 -2.08 -5.41
N LYS A 63 8.12 -2.56 -6.53
CA LYS A 63 9.43 -2.21 -7.05
C LYS A 63 9.28 -1.55 -8.41
N MET A 64 10.14 -0.58 -8.69
CA MET A 64 10.20 0.08 -9.98
C MET A 64 11.64 0.08 -10.51
N ILE A 65 11.78 -0.23 -11.78
CA ILE A 65 13.08 -0.16 -12.46
C ILE A 65 13.41 1.31 -12.71
N ASN A 66 14.68 1.68 -12.53
CA ASN A 66 15.11 3.05 -12.76
C ASN A 66 14.99 3.42 -14.24
N ARG A 67 14.00 4.22 -14.56
CA ARG A 67 13.76 4.79 -15.88
C ARG A 67 13.58 6.29 -15.73
N PRO A 68 14.63 7.11 -15.99
CA PRO A 68 14.57 8.55 -15.72
C PRO A 68 13.47 9.30 -16.47
N THR A 69 12.97 8.73 -17.56
CA THR A 69 11.88 9.32 -18.33
C THR A 69 10.48 8.92 -17.85
N ASP A 70 10.40 8.02 -16.90
CA ASP A 70 9.10 7.56 -16.34
C ASP A 70 8.54 8.62 -15.39
N THR A 71 7.45 9.24 -15.79
CA THR A 71 6.83 10.31 -14.99
C THR A 71 6.30 9.80 -13.65
N ALA A 72 5.81 8.56 -13.60
CA ALA A 72 5.35 7.96 -12.35
C ALA A 72 6.49 7.78 -11.36
N LEU A 73 7.64 7.27 -11.83
CA LEU A 73 8.82 7.10 -10.99
C LEU A 73 9.32 8.45 -10.44
N VAL A 74 9.39 9.47 -11.28
CA VAL A 74 9.83 10.80 -10.86
C VAL A 74 8.87 11.37 -9.81
N ALA A 75 7.56 11.25 -10.01
CA ALA A 75 6.57 11.76 -9.08
C ALA A 75 6.64 11.05 -7.72
N LEU A 76 6.77 9.73 -7.72
CA LEU A 76 6.86 8.94 -6.49
C LEU A 76 8.14 9.19 -5.73
N LEU A 77 9.27 9.34 -6.42
CA LEU A 77 10.54 9.68 -5.77
C LEU A 77 10.50 11.07 -5.14
N ALA A 78 9.91 12.05 -5.82
CA ALA A 78 9.75 13.39 -5.28
C ALA A 78 8.86 13.38 -4.03
N ALA A 79 7.76 12.65 -4.07
CA ALA A 79 6.85 12.53 -2.93
C ALA A 79 7.53 11.83 -1.74
N ALA A 80 8.28 10.77 -1.98
CA ALA A 80 9.01 10.05 -0.92
C ALA A 80 10.07 10.96 -0.28
N LYS A 81 10.74 11.76 -1.08
CA LYS A 81 11.79 12.67 -0.61
C LYS A 81 11.23 13.79 0.28
N THR A 82 10.07 14.31 -0.06
CA THR A 82 9.45 15.43 0.68
C THR A 82 8.47 15.00 1.76
N GLY A 83 8.08 13.70 1.76
CA GLY A 83 7.04 13.20 2.66
C GLY A 83 5.62 13.58 2.25
N ALA A 84 5.44 14.06 1.02
CA ALA A 84 4.12 14.45 0.53
C ALA A 84 3.25 13.22 0.22
N PRO A 85 1.94 13.29 0.50
CA PRO A 85 1.04 12.20 0.16
C PRO A 85 0.78 12.10 -1.35
N VAL A 86 0.52 10.88 -1.81
CA VAL A 86 0.17 10.59 -3.21
C VAL A 86 -1.06 9.68 -3.19
N ALA A 87 -2.02 9.94 -4.07
CA ALA A 87 -3.17 9.06 -4.20
C ALA A 87 -2.73 7.74 -4.84
N ILE A 88 -3.13 6.64 -4.23
CA ILE A 88 -2.80 5.30 -4.70
C ILE A 88 -4.09 4.48 -4.80
N ARG A 89 -4.21 3.75 -5.88
CA ARG A 89 -5.28 2.78 -6.08
C ARG A 89 -4.68 1.47 -6.55
N THR A 90 -5.10 0.40 -5.91
CA THR A 90 -4.75 -0.95 -6.35
C THR A 90 -6.01 -1.63 -6.87
N LYS A 91 -5.85 -2.48 -7.87
CA LYS A 91 -6.94 -3.31 -8.40
C LYS A 91 -6.46 -4.73 -8.59
N HIS A 92 -7.27 -5.69 -8.16
CA HIS A 92 -6.92 -7.10 -8.31
C HIS A 92 -7.23 -7.64 -9.71
N ALA A 93 -7.97 -6.87 -10.52
CA ALA A 93 -8.32 -7.23 -11.89
C ALA A 93 -8.50 -5.96 -12.73
N PRO A 94 -8.33 -6.02 -14.05
CA PRO A 94 -8.53 -4.85 -14.91
C PRO A 94 -10.01 -4.47 -15.04
N GLY A 95 -10.25 -3.19 -15.31
CA GLY A 95 -11.59 -2.67 -15.60
C GLY A 95 -12.39 -2.34 -14.35
N ALA A 96 -13.70 -2.19 -14.54
CA ALA A 96 -14.61 -1.76 -13.48
C ALA A 96 -14.81 -2.81 -12.38
N ASP A 97 -14.52 -4.07 -12.68
CA ASP A 97 -14.65 -5.15 -11.69
C ASP A 97 -13.44 -5.24 -10.75
N GLY A 98 -12.37 -4.53 -11.05
CA GLY A 98 -11.18 -4.50 -10.20
C GLY A 98 -11.42 -3.77 -8.89
N LYS A 99 -11.05 -4.40 -7.79
CA LYS A 99 -11.20 -3.86 -6.44
C LYS A 99 -9.87 -3.88 -5.70
N GLY A 100 -9.73 -2.98 -4.75
CA GLY A 100 -8.55 -2.89 -3.92
C GLY A 100 -8.55 -1.62 -3.10
N PHE A 101 -7.37 -1.17 -2.74
CA PHE A 101 -7.19 0.04 -1.95
C PHE A 101 -7.44 1.30 -2.80
N ASP A 102 -8.09 2.29 -2.20
CA ASP A 102 -8.23 3.63 -2.78
C ASP A 102 -8.03 4.66 -1.66
N GLY A 103 -6.94 5.35 -1.69
CA GLY A 103 -6.63 6.34 -0.66
C GLY A 103 -5.31 7.01 -0.93
N ASP A 104 -4.89 7.85 0.00
CA ASP A 104 -3.61 8.54 -0.06
C ASP A 104 -2.58 7.79 0.76
N MET A 105 -1.35 7.77 0.28
CA MET A 105 -0.23 7.12 0.96
C MET A 105 1.00 8.01 0.97
N THR A 106 1.79 7.88 2.02
CA THR A 106 3.15 8.41 2.06
C THR A 106 4.12 7.26 1.84
N PHE A 107 5.22 7.52 1.14
CA PHE A 107 6.14 6.48 0.73
C PHE A 107 7.50 6.61 1.38
N SER A 108 8.09 5.46 1.69
CA SER A 108 9.51 5.33 1.90
C SER A 108 10.11 4.58 0.71
N VAL A 109 11.36 4.91 0.35
CA VAL A 109 12.01 4.34 -0.82
C VAL A 109 13.37 3.79 -0.44
N LYS A 110 13.70 2.62 -1.00
CA LYS A 110 15.00 1.99 -0.87
C LYS A 110 15.54 1.75 -2.26
N GLN A 111 16.73 2.28 -2.55
CA GLN A 111 17.40 2.03 -3.81
C GLN A 111 18.33 0.83 -3.70
N SER A 112 18.23 -0.06 -4.66
CA SER A 112 19.12 -1.21 -4.78
C SER A 112 19.77 -1.18 -6.14
N ALA A 113 21.10 -1.33 -6.17
CA ALA A 113 21.87 -1.34 -7.40
C ALA A 113 22.68 -2.66 -7.47
N PRO A 114 22.09 -3.72 -8.04
CA PRO A 114 22.81 -4.97 -8.16
C PRO A 114 24.03 -4.83 -9.08
N LEU A 115 25.03 -5.67 -8.87
CA LEU A 115 26.29 -5.62 -9.63
C LEU A 115 26.10 -5.73 -11.13
N LYS A 116 25.07 -6.46 -11.56
CA LYS A 116 24.70 -6.60 -12.96
C LYS A 116 23.21 -6.30 -13.07
N GLY A 117 22.89 -5.23 -13.78
CA GLY A 117 21.52 -4.86 -14.03
C GLY A 117 21.22 -3.42 -13.68
N GLU A 118 19.98 -3.05 -13.85
CA GLU A 118 19.49 -1.70 -13.61
C GLU A 118 19.21 -1.48 -12.13
N ALA A 119 19.35 -0.24 -11.67
CA ALA A 119 18.94 0.13 -10.32
C ALA A 119 17.44 -0.09 -10.14
N VAL A 120 17.06 -0.59 -8.98
CA VAL A 120 15.67 -0.86 -8.63
C VAL A 120 15.32 -0.05 -7.40
N PHE A 121 14.18 0.61 -7.45
CA PHE A 121 13.62 1.32 -6.30
C PHE A 121 12.51 0.48 -5.68
N GLU A 122 12.62 0.23 -4.39
CA GLU A 122 11.60 -0.45 -3.62
C GLU A 122 10.81 0.57 -2.81
N PHE A 123 9.51 0.66 -3.09
CA PHE A 123 8.62 1.61 -2.43
C PHE A 123 7.75 0.88 -1.42
N THR A 124 7.61 1.49 -0.25
CA THR A 124 6.68 1.05 0.78
C THR A 124 5.75 2.21 1.10
N GLY A 125 4.45 2.02 0.87
CA GLY A 125 3.45 3.04 1.12
C GLY A 125 2.62 2.72 2.35
N GLU A 126 2.35 3.73 3.17
CA GLU A 126 1.44 3.64 4.30
C GLU A 126 0.33 4.66 4.12
N ALA A 127 -0.90 4.27 4.49
CA ALA A 127 -2.06 5.14 4.35
C ALA A 127 -1.95 6.37 5.23
N THR A 128 -2.44 7.50 4.72
CA THR A 128 -2.48 8.77 5.44
C THR A 128 -3.77 9.50 5.13
N GLU A 129 -4.18 10.37 6.03
CA GLU A 129 -5.33 11.27 5.85
C GLU A 129 -4.91 12.73 5.74
N GLU A 130 -3.64 13.02 5.51
CA GLU A 130 -3.13 14.38 5.45
C GLU A 130 -3.85 15.27 4.43
N ALA A 131 -4.31 14.69 3.32
CA ALA A 131 -5.07 15.41 2.30
C ALA A 131 -6.58 15.49 2.59
N GLY A 132 -7.02 15.01 3.75
CA GLY A 132 -8.41 15.07 4.18
C GLY A 132 -9.31 13.96 3.65
N ARG A 133 -8.74 12.95 3.00
CA ARG A 133 -9.49 11.82 2.45
C ARG A 133 -9.23 10.55 3.26
N ALA A 134 -10.29 9.92 3.75
CA ALA A 134 -10.17 8.65 4.44
C ALA A 134 -9.87 7.52 3.46
N PRO A 135 -8.92 6.63 3.77
CA PRO A 135 -8.62 5.50 2.88
C PRO A 135 -9.78 4.50 2.83
N GLN A 136 -10.03 3.97 1.64
CA GLN A 136 -11.02 2.92 1.39
C GLN A 136 -10.27 1.62 1.12
N LEU A 137 -10.57 0.59 1.91
CA LEU A 137 -9.74 -0.61 1.93
C LEU A 137 -10.06 -1.60 0.83
N TRP A 138 -11.29 -1.61 0.35
CA TRP A 138 -11.70 -2.53 -0.71
C TRP A 138 -12.88 -1.97 -1.50
N VAL A 139 -12.56 -1.28 -2.55
CA VAL A 139 -13.56 -0.65 -3.45
C VAL A 139 -13.26 -0.90 -4.91
#